data_805bc1913a533da992e48eb1d9f0159c
#
_entry.id   805bc1913a533da992e48eb1d9f0159c
#
_cell.length_a   1.000
_cell.length_b   1.000
_cell.length_c   1.000
_cell.angle_alpha   90.00
_cell.angle_beta   90.00
_cell.angle_gamma   90.00
#
_symmetry.space_group_name_H-M   'P 1'
#
loop_
_entity.id
_entity.type
_entity.pdbx_description
1 polymer ?
#
loop_
_entity_poly.entity_id
_entity_poly.type
_entity_poly.pdbx_seq_one_letter_code
_entity_poly.pdbx_strand_id
1 'polypeptide(L)'
;MIRQKIYLDNYDILVHAYYATTQYYVEEILDRLYEIGCRGTNLRRAEDNLSSGELNVGLTYYSSRHREAVMVVALTSSASECFNSLMHELSHLTAYIAKDDNLSFTGEAIAYLEGDLAREIFPKVQPLLCDCCRHK
;
A
#
# COMPACT_ATOMS: atom_id res chain seq x y z
N MET A 1 13.61 0.59 4.47
CA MET A 1 12.29 0.82 3.85
C MET A 1 12.46 1.12 2.36
N ILE A 2 11.55 0.61 1.54
CA ILE A 2 11.52 0.87 0.10
C ILE A 2 10.34 1.79 -0.18
N ARG A 3 10.56 2.86 -0.95
CA ARG A 3 9.52 3.82 -1.36
C ARG A 3 9.25 3.69 -2.84
N GLN A 4 7.98 3.81 -3.23
CA GLN A 4 7.59 3.80 -4.63
C GLN A 4 6.42 4.74 -4.86
N LYS A 5 6.46 5.46 -5.98
CA LYS A 5 5.30 6.19 -6.48
C LYS A 5 4.82 5.51 -7.75
N ILE A 6 3.53 5.22 -7.83
CA ILE A 6 2.90 4.60 -8.99
C ILE A 6 1.81 5.52 -9.48
N TYR A 7 1.92 5.98 -10.73
CA TYR A 7 0.87 6.78 -11.35
C TYR A 7 0.03 5.90 -12.25
N LEU A 8 -1.26 5.83 -11.95
CA LEU A 8 -2.22 5.06 -12.73
C LEU A 8 -2.84 6.00 -13.78
N ASP A 9 -2.27 6.00 -14.99
CA ASP A 9 -2.65 6.91 -16.07
C ASP A 9 -4.14 6.86 -16.38
N ASN A 10 -4.70 5.66 -16.47
CA ASN A 10 -6.10 5.46 -16.85
C ASN A 10 -7.09 5.99 -15.81
N TYR A 11 -6.63 6.21 -14.57
CA TYR A 11 -7.47 6.64 -13.46
C TYR A 11 -7.09 8.00 -12.93
N ASP A 12 -5.94 8.54 -13.34
CA ASP A 12 -5.37 9.77 -12.79
C ASP A 12 -5.25 9.68 -11.27
N ILE A 13 -4.64 8.60 -10.80
CA ILE A 13 -4.43 8.34 -9.37
C ILE A 13 -2.95 8.13 -9.12
N LEU A 14 -2.42 8.79 -8.09
CA LEU A 14 -1.04 8.61 -7.63
C LEU A 14 -1.05 7.76 -6.37
N VAL A 15 -0.30 6.66 -6.39
CA VAL A 15 -0.15 5.75 -5.23
C VAL A 15 1.24 5.96 -4.63
N HIS A 16 1.26 6.27 -3.33
CA HIS A 16 2.50 6.32 -2.53
C HIS A 16 2.61 4.99 -1.78
N ALA A 17 3.56 4.16 -2.18
CA ALA A 17 3.75 2.83 -1.59
C ALA A 17 5.03 2.79 -0.75
N TYR A 18 4.94 2.13 0.40
CA TYR A 18 6.04 1.96 1.35
C TYR A 18 6.12 0.49 1.73
N TYR A 19 7.30 -0.12 1.57
CA TYR A 19 7.50 -1.55 1.82
C TYR A 19 8.59 -1.76 2.86
N ALA A 20 8.44 -2.80 3.67
CA ALA A 20 9.36 -3.16 4.74
C ALA A 20 9.55 -2.00 5.75
N THR A 21 8.43 -1.40 6.16
CA THR A 21 8.44 -0.26 7.08
C THR A 21 8.61 -0.72 8.52
N THR A 22 9.23 0.15 9.33
CA THR A 22 9.38 -0.02 10.77
C THR A 22 8.88 1.22 11.48
N GLN A 23 8.86 1.21 12.82
CA GLN A 23 8.47 2.37 13.63
C GLN A 23 9.27 3.63 13.31
N TYR A 24 10.49 3.48 12.83
CA TYR A 24 11.36 4.60 12.50
C TYR A 24 10.75 5.54 11.45
N TYR A 25 9.91 5.01 10.57
CA TYR A 25 9.35 5.76 9.44
C TYR A 25 7.93 6.28 9.68
N VAL A 26 7.43 6.19 10.91
CA VAL A 26 6.04 6.57 11.26
C VAL A 26 5.75 8.00 10.83
N GLU A 27 6.60 8.95 11.22
CA GLU A 27 6.35 10.37 10.95
C GLU A 27 6.29 10.68 9.45
N GLU A 28 7.17 10.09 8.64
CA GLU A 28 7.18 10.29 7.20
C GLU A 28 5.85 9.85 6.59
N ILE A 29 5.34 8.69 7.00
CA ILE A 29 4.11 8.11 6.45
C ILE A 29 2.89 8.91 6.93
N LEU A 30 2.87 9.30 8.20
CA LEU A 30 1.79 10.14 8.74
C LEU A 30 1.72 11.49 8.03
N ASP A 31 2.85 12.09 7.74
CA ASP A 31 2.91 13.35 7.00
C ASP A 31 2.29 13.18 5.61
N ARG A 32 2.60 12.08 4.93
CA ARG A 32 2.01 11.81 3.62
C ARG A 32 0.50 11.58 3.71
N LEU A 33 0.05 10.83 4.70
CA LEU A 33 -1.37 10.61 4.93
C LEU A 33 -2.10 11.93 5.18
N TYR A 34 -1.52 12.79 6.02
CA TYR A 34 -2.09 14.10 6.30
C TYR A 34 -2.18 14.96 5.04
N GLU A 35 -1.15 14.95 4.19
CA GLU A 35 -1.12 15.72 2.95
C GLU A 35 -2.24 15.34 1.99
N ILE A 36 -2.64 14.08 1.98
CA ILE A 36 -3.72 13.61 1.09
C ILE A 36 -5.09 13.60 1.77
N GLY A 37 -5.22 14.22 2.93
CA GLY A 37 -6.52 14.45 3.55
C GLY A 37 -6.90 13.50 4.66
N CYS A 38 -6.02 12.61 5.09
CA CYS A 38 -6.28 11.71 6.22
C CYS A 38 -6.29 12.51 7.52
N ARG A 39 -7.37 12.43 8.30
CA ARG A 39 -7.60 13.23 9.51
C ARG A 39 -8.29 12.42 10.60
N GLY A 40 -8.24 12.94 11.82
CA GLY A 40 -9.06 12.48 12.95
C GLY A 40 -8.82 11.02 13.29
N THR A 41 -9.90 10.26 13.42
CA THR A 41 -9.84 8.85 13.81
C THR A 41 -9.01 8.00 12.86
N ASN A 42 -9.13 8.25 11.56
CA ASN A 42 -8.36 7.49 10.56
C ASN A 42 -6.86 7.73 10.71
N LEU A 43 -6.46 8.98 10.95
CA LEU A 43 -5.05 9.31 11.16
C LEU A 43 -4.52 8.71 12.46
N ARG A 44 -5.32 8.73 13.54
CA ARG A 44 -4.94 8.11 14.82
C ARG A 44 -4.79 6.61 14.68
N ARG A 45 -5.70 5.94 13.96
CA ARG A 45 -5.60 4.49 13.72
C ARG A 45 -4.34 4.14 12.93
N ALA A 46 -3.99 4.98 11.95
CA ALA A 46 -2.76 4.80 11.19
C ALA A 46 -1.54 4.94 12.11
N GLU A 47 -1.52 5.96 12.97
CA GLU A 47 -0.43 6.15 13.93
C GLU A 47 -0.30 4.95 14.86
N ASP A 48 -1.40 4.46 15.42
CA ASP A 48 -1.39 3.29 16.30
C ASP A 48 -0.84 2.05 15.58
N ASN A 49 -1.29 1.82 14.34
CA ASN A 49 -0.82 0.70 13.52
C ASN A 49 0.68 0.80 13.25
N LEU A 50 1.13 1.95 12.73
CA LEU A 50 2.53 2.15 12.33
C LEU A 50 3.49 2.19 13.51
N SER A 51 3.01 2.62 14.68
CA SER A 51 3.82 2.72 15.90
C SER A 51 3.88 1.43 16.69
N SER A 52 3.05 0.43 16.35
CA SER A 52 2.96 -0.81 17.12
C SER A 52 4.25 -1.62 17.12
N GLY A 53 5.06 -1.51 16.08
CA GLY A 53 6.26 -2.32 15.91
C GLY A 53 5.98 -3.79 15.57
N GLU A 54 4.72 -4.13 15.33
CA GLU A 54 4.35 -5.50 14.97
C GLU A 54 4.77 -5.81 13.54
N LEU A 55 5.21 -7.07 13.33
CA LEU A 55 5.47 -7.58 11.99
C LEU A 55 4.15 -7.94 11.30
N ASN A 56 4.19 -8.01 9.97
CA ASN A 56 3.09 -8.51 9.15
C ASN A 56 1.83 -7.63 9.18
N VAL A 57 1.99 -6.35 9.53
CA VAL A 57 0.89 -5.38 9.49
C VAL A 57 1.01 -4.49 8.25
N GLY A 58 -0.02 -3.75 7.97
CA GLY A 58 -0.03 -2.80 6.86
C GLY A 58 -1.24 -1.89 6.97
N LEU A 59 -1.34 -0.95 6.04
CA LEU A 59 -2.52 -0.11 5.91
C LEU A 59 -2.65 0.41 4.49
N THR A 60 -3.87 0.73 4.11
CA THR A 60 -4.18 1.37 2.83
C THR A 60 -5.19 2.47 3.07
N TYR A 61 -4.89 3.65 2.56
CA TYR A 61 -5.78 4.80 2.61
C TYR A 61 -5.91 5.39 1.22
N TYR A 62 -7.13 5.68 0.79
CA TYR A 62 -7.41 6.29 -0.51
C TYR A 62 -8.21 7.57 -0.30
N SER A 63 -7.77 8.65 -0.95
CA SER A 63 -8.47 9.92 -0.96
C SER A 63 -9.10 10.15 -2.34
N SER A 64 -10.41 10.01 -2.40
CA SER A 64 -11.19 10.28 -3.60
C SER A 64 -11.00 11.74 -4.05
N ARG A 65 -10.99 12.66 -3.10
CA ARG A 65 -10.85 14.10 -3.36
C ARG A 65 -9.51 14.44 -3.99
N HIS A 66 -8.42 13.84 -3.48
CA HIS A 66 -7.05 14.12 -3.96
C HIS A 66 -6.63 13.20 -5.10
N ARG A 67 -7.37 12.13 -5.34
CA ARG A 67 -6.99 11.07 -6.30
C ARG A 67 -5.61 10.54 -5.99
N GLU A 68 -5.35 10.31 -4.71
CA GLU A 68 -4.09 9.79 -4.21
C GLU A 68 -4.34 8.73 -3.15
N ALA A 69 -3.41 7.79 -3.05
CA ALA A 69 -3.47 6.72 -2.07
C ALA A 69 -2.12 6.53 -1.37
N VAL A 70 -2.19 5.99 -0.17
CA VAL A 70 -1.01 5.50 0.57
C VAL A 70 -1.23 4.02 0.85
N MET A 71 -0.27 3.20 0.46
CA MET A 71 -0.26 1.76 0.74
C MET A 71 1.02 1.40 1.48
N VAL A 72 0.89 0.79 2.65
CA VAL A 72 2.02 0.45 3.51
C VAL A 72 2.03 -1.04 3.79
N VAL A 73 3.18 -1.66 3.56
CA VAL A 73 3.47 -3.04 3.97
C VAL A 73 4.62 -2.98 4.96
N ALA A 74 4.37 -3.30 6.21
CA ALA A 74 5.39 -3.28 7.25
C ALA A 74 6.39 -4.42 7.06
N LEU A 75 7.48 -4.36 7.80
CA LEU A 75 8.44 -5.46 7.83
C LEU A 75 7.74 -6.76 8.19
N THR A 76 8.06 -7.84 7.49
CA THR A 76 7.38 -9.12 7.64
C THR A 76 8.34 -10.19 8.16
N SER A 77 7.78 -11.26 8.72
CA SER A 77 8.55 -12.35 9.32
C SER A 77 9.14 -13.33 8.29
N SER A 78 8.60 -13.34 7.07
CA SER A 78 9.06 -14.24 5.99
C SER A 78 8.68 -13.69 4.64
N ALA A 79 9.24 -14.27 3.58
CA ALA A 79 8.87 -13.92 2.20
C ALA A 79 7.38 -14.22 1.93
N SER A 80 6.87 -15.33 2.41
CA SER A 80 5.45 -15.67 2.22
C SER A 80 4.54 -14.71 2.97
N GLU A 81 4.91 -14.26 4.17
CA GLU A 81 4.14 -13.25 4.89
C GLU A 81 4.21 -11.88 4.21
N CYS A 82 5.34 -11.56 3.57
CA CYS A 82 5.43 -10.35 2.75
C CYS A 82 4.44 -10.40 1.58
N PHE A 83 4.38 -11.52 0.89
CA PHE A 83 3.44 -11.70 -0.22
C PHE A 83 1.99 -11.62 0.27
N ASN A 84 1.69 -12.25 1.41
CA ASN A 84 0.37 -12.19 2.02
C ASN A 84 -0.04 -10.75 2.34
N SER A 85 0.82 -10.00 3.05
CA SER A 85 0.55 -8.61 3.42
C SER A 85 0.40 -7.72 2.19
N LEU A 86 1.24 -7.92 1.18
CA LEU A 86 1.17 -7.15 -0.06
C LEU A 86 -0.17 -7.36 -0.78
N MET A 87 -0.58 -8.62 -0.92
CA MET A 87 -1.86 -8.95 -1.56
C MET A 87 -3.05 -8.40 -0.78
N HIS A 88 -2.97 -8.44 0.55
CA HIS A 88 -4.00 -7.89 1.43
C HIS A 88 -4.20 -6.39 1.17
N GLU A 89 -3.11 -5.61 1.21
CA GLU A 89 -3.19 -4.16 1.01
C GLU A 89 -3.54 -3.80 -0.44
N LEU A 90 -3.02 -4.54 -1.40
CA LEU A 90 -3.35 -4.35 -2.81
C LEU A 90 -4.84 -4.58 -3.07
N SER A 91 -5.42 -5.57 -2.42
CA SER A 91 -6.87 -5.85 -2.52
C SER A 91 -7.70 -4.68 -2.00
N HIS A 92 -7.31 -4.08 -0.87
CA HIS A 92 -7.98 -2.89 -0.35
C HIS A 92 -7.87 -1.72 -1.35
N LEU A 93 -6.68 -1.48 -1.88
CA LEU A 93 -6.44 -0.38 -2.80
C LEU A 93 -7.31 -0.51 -4.06
N THR A 94 -7.32 -1.69 -4.68
CA THR A 94 -8.11 -1.92 -5.89
C THR A 94 -9.61 -1.79 -5.61
N ALA A 95 -10.06 -2.25 -4.46
CA ALA A 95 -11.48 -2.13 -4.06
C ALA A 95 -11.89 -0.66 -3.88
N TYR A 96 -11.05 0.15 -3.24
CA TYR A 96 -11.35 1.57 -3.04
C TYR A 96 -11.42 2.32 -4.38
N ILE A 97 -10.49 2.05 -5.29
CA ILE A 97 -10.48 2.66 -6.61
C ILE A 97 -11.72 2.20 -7.42
N ALA A 98 -12.02 0.91 -7.37
CA ALA A 98 -13.18 0.37 -8.08
C ALA A 98 -14.48 1.00 -7.60
N LYS A 99 -14.62 1.18 -6.30
CA LYS A 99 -15.80 1.82 -5.72
C LYS A 99 -15.95 3.27 -6.18
N ASP A 100 -14.83 4.02 -6.19
CA ASP A 100 -14.83 5.43 -6.58
C ASP A 100 -15.12 5.61 -8.07
N ASP A 101 -14.56 4.73 -8.91
CA ASP A 101 -14.70 4.83 -10.37
C ASP A 101 -15.81 3.93 -10.93
N ASN A 102 -16.66 3.37 -10.07
CA ASN A 102 -17.81 2.54 -10.43
C ASN A 102 -17.44 1.31 -11.28
N LEU A 103 -16.31 0.67 -10.96
CA LEU A 103 -15.93 -0.58 -11.60
C LEU A 103 -16.65 -1.75 -10.94
N SER A 104 -17.04 -2.74 -11.76
CA SER A 104 -17.60 -3.99 -11.25
C SER A 104 -16.52 -4.77 -10.50
N PHE A 105 -16.83 -5.23 -9.27
CA PHE A 105 -15.88 -6.02 -8.48
C PHE A 105 -15.61 -7.41 -9.08
N THR A 106 -16.42 -7.84 -10.03
CA THR A 106 -16.26 -9.12 -10.71
C THR A 106 -15.85 -8.97 -12.18
N GLY A 107 -15.60 -7.73 -12.63
CA GLY A 107 -15.33 -7.44 -14.02
C GLY A 107 -13.84 -7.47 -14.39
N GLU A 108 -13.58 -7.36 -15.69
CA GLU A 108 -12.22 -7.34 -16.22
C GLU A 108 -11.45 -6.09 -15.83
N ALA A 109 -12.12 -4.94 -15.69
CA ALA A 109 -11.44 -3.69 -15.39
C ALA A 109 -10.68 -3.74 -14.06
N ILE A 110 -11.30 -4.28 -13.00
CA ILE A 110 -10.64 -4.41 -11.70
C ILE A 110 -9.49 -5.44 -11.76
N ALA A 111 -9.66 -6.50 -12.54
CA ALA A 111 -8.62 -7.51 -12.72
C ALA A 111 -7.39 -6.92 -13.42
N TYR A 112 -7.59 -6.12 -14.48
CA TYR A 112 -6.49 -5.41 -15.15
C TYR A 112 -5.81 -4.40 -14.21
N LEU A 113 -6.58 -3.65 -13.43
CA LEU A 113 -6.06 -2.70 -12.46
C LEU A 113 -5.13 -3.41 -11.45
N GLU A 114 -5.60 -4.51 -10.89
CA GLU A 114 -4.83 -5.29 -9.91
C GLU A 114 -3.56 -5.86 -10.53
N GLY A 115 -3.66 -6.43 -11.72
CA GLY A 115 -2.50 -6.97 -12.45
C GLY A 115 -1.49 -5.90 -12.81
N ASP A 116 -1.94 -4.73 -13.26
CA ASP A 116 -1.07 -3.61 -13.60
C ASP A 116 -0.32 -3.08 -12.36
N LEU A 117 -1.02 -2.96 -11.24
CA LEU A 117 -0.38 -2.57 -9.97
C LEU A 117 0.66 -3.61 -9.53
N ALA A 118 0.31 -4.89 -9.59
CA ALA A 118 1.23 -5.97 -9.22
C ALA A 118 2.49 -5.93 -10.09
N ARG A 119 2.34 -5.70 -11.39
CA ARG A 119 3.48 -5.61 -12.31
C ARG A 119 4.41 -4.45 -11.97
N GLU A 120 3.85 -3.28 -11.62
CA GLU A 120 4.63 -2.11 -11.22
C GLU A 120 5.34 -2.32 -9.89
N ILE A 121 4.71 -3.02 -8.96
CA ILE A 121 5.23 -3.26 -7.61
C ILE A 121 6.36 -4.28 -7.61
N PHE A 122 6.28 -5.31 -8.44
CA PHE A 122 7.17 -6.47 -8.39
C PHE A 122 8.66 -6.11 -8.37
N PRO A 123 9.18 -5.21 -9.26
CA PRO A 123 10.61 -4.91 -9.24
C PRO A 123 11.11 -4.31 -7.92
N LYS A 124 10.23 -3.64 -7.18
CA LYS A 124 10.59 -3.01 -5.90
C LYS A 124 10.60 -4.02 -4.75
N VAL A 125 9.67 -4.97 -4.75
CA VAL A 125 9.51 -5.91 -3.64
C VAL A 125 10.21 -7.25 -3.89
N GLN A 126 10.72 -7.50 -5.09
CA GLN A 126 11.34 -8.77 -5.45
C GLN A 126 12.34 -9.27 -4.40
N PRO A 127 13.25 -8.44 -3.86
CA PRO A 127 14.18 -8.90 -2.83
C PRO A 127 13.49 -9.36 -1.54
N LEU A 128 12.29 -8.86 -1.27
CA LEU A 128 11.52 -9.20 -0.07
C LEU A 128 10.75 -10.51 -0.23
N LEU A 129 10.59 -10.99 -1.46
CA LEU A 129 9.83 -12.20 -1.79
C LEU A 129 10.72 -13.45 -1.86
N CYS A 130 11.94 -13.35 -1.36
CA CYS A 130 12.89 -14.46 -1.27
C CYS A 130 13.55 -14.45 0.10
N ASP A 131 13.42 -15.53 0.88
CA ASP A 131 13.94 -15.56 2.24
C ASP A 131 15.45 -15.36 2.31
N CYS A 132 16.22 -15.83 1.33
CA CYS A 132 17.67 -15.61 1.31
C CYS A 132 18.05 -14.17 0.93
N CYS A 133 17.25 -13.49 0.11
CA CYS A 133 17.53 -12.12 -0.35
C CYS A 133 17.12 -11.05 0.68
N ARG A 134 16.16 -11.37 1.56
CA ARG A 134 15.62 -10.43 2.53
C ARG A 134 16.65 -9.95 3.55
N HIS A 135 17.67 -10.74 3.80
CA HIS A 135 18.69 -10.49 4.81
C HIS A 135 19.96 -9.84 4.25
N LYS A 136 19.95 -9.42 3.01
CA LYS A 136 21.10 -8.76 2.37
C LYS A 136 21.04 -7.26 2.49
#